data_63077ec310c84d0f17c4272301fb579c
#
_entry.id   63077ec310c84d0f17c4272301fb579c
#
_cell.length_a   1.000
_cell.length_b   1.000
_cell.length_c   1.000
_cell.angle_alpha   90.00
_cell.angle_beta   90.00
_cell.angle_gamma   90.00
#
_symmetry.space_group_name_H-M   'P 1'
#
loop_
_entity.id
_entity.type
_entity.pdbx_description
1 polymer ?
#
loop_
_entity_poly.entity_id
_entity_poly.type
_entity_poly.pdbx_seq_one_letter_code
_entity_poly.pdbx_strand_id
1 'polypeptide(L)'
;MKIQETFIKDLVVVEPTVFGDERGYFFESYSKTKFKDLGIDIDFVQDNQSFSKKGTLRGLHYQNPPFAQTKLVRVLEGEIIDVAVDLRKDSPTYGKSFSVLLSAENKKQLLVPQGFAHGFSVISETASVMYKCDQFYNKASEGGIKFDDPSLNIDWGMDLKEAIVSEKDQILPFIENCNSLF
;
A
#
# COMPACT_ATOMS: atom_id res chain seq x y z
N MET A 1 19.43 -1.83 5.71
CA MET A 1 18.18 -1.31 5.13
C MET A 1 18.55 -0.45 3.95
N LYS A 2 17.85 -0.58 2.83
CA LYS A 2 18.01 0.24 1.62
C LYS A 2 16.64 0.55 1.02
N ILE A 3 16.57 1.59 0.20
CA ILE A 3 15.38 1.92 -0.60
C ILE A 3 15.65 1.66 -2.07
N GLN A 4 14.60 1.25 -2.78
CA GLN A 4 14.55 1.16 -4.22
C GLN A 4 13.49 2.15 -4.69
N GLU A 5 13.91 3.17 -5.45
CA GLU A 5 13.00 4.11 -6.08
C GLU A 5 12.16 3.41 -7.14
N THR A 6 10.92 3.88 -7.29
CA THR A 6 10.05 3.47 -8.40
C THR A 6 10.06 4.55 -9.49
N PHE A 7 9.36 4.30 -10.60
CA PHE A 7 9.17 5.33 -11.63
C PHE A 7 8.18 6.45 -11.20
N ILE A 8 7.49 6.27 -10.07
CA ILE A 8 6.59 7.27 -9.48
C ILE A 8 7.34 7.94 -8.32
N LYS A 9 7.53 9.24 -8.42
CA LYS A 9 8.27 10.01 -7.40
C LYS A 9 7.71 9.80 -6.00
N ASP A 10 8.59 9.63 -5.01
CA ASP A 10 8.34 9.46 -3.57
C ASP A 10 7.72 8.10 -3.19
N LEU A 11 7.24 7.30 -4.14
CA LEU A 11 6.80 5.93 -3.93
C LEU A 11 8.01 5.00 -3.96
N VAL A 12 8.35 4.36 -2.84
CA VAL A 12 9.59 3.58 -2.73
C VAL A 12 9.36 2.22 -2.09
N VAL A 13 10.12 1.23 -2.55
CA VAL A 13 10.21 -0.08 -1.90
C VAL A 13 11.35 -0.05 -0.89
N VAL A 14 11.06 -0.43 0.35
CA VAL A 14 12.03 -0.53 1.43
C VAL A 14 12.43 -1.99 1.61
N GLU A 15 13.74 -2.27 1.53
CA GLU A 15 14.30 -3.60 1.77
C GLU A 15 15.07 -3.59 3.09
N PRO A 16 14.61 -4.30 4.15
CA PRO A 16 15.35 -4.39 5.40
C PRO A 16 16.61 -5.25 5.27
N THR A 17 17.59 -5.00 6.12
CA THR A 17 18.70 -5.93 6.30
C THR A 17 18.25 -7.06 7.22
N VAL A 18 18.23 -8.28 6.71
CA VAL A 18 17.82 -9.48 7.46
C VAL A 18 19.05 -10.23 7.91
N PHE A 19 19.08 -10.60 9.19
CA PHE A 19 20.12 -11.43 9.82
C PHE A 19 19.51 -12.79 10.14
N GLY A 20 20.05 -13.85 9.56
CA GLY A 20 19.58 -15.24 9.76
C GLY A 20 20.63 -16.09 10.43
N ASP A 21 20.19 -17.04 11.31
CA ASP A 21 20.97 -18.11 11.90
C ASP A 21 20.11 -19.39 12.07
N GLU A 22 20.63 -20.41 12.75
CA GLU A 22 19.91 -21.68 12.97
C GLU A 22 18.60 -21.56 13.78
N ARG A 23 18.39 -20.42 14.46
CA ARG A 23 17.15 -20.13 15.23
C ARG A 23 16.07 -19.46 14.39
N GLY A 24 16.42 -18.97 13.17
CA GLY A 24 15.54 -18.22 12.30
C GLY A 24 16.15 -16.90 11.84
N TYR A 25 15.42 -15.82 11.90
CA TYR A 25 15.89 -14.52 11.44
C TYR A 25 15.49 -13.36 12.36
N PHE A 26 16.25 -12.28 12.29
CA PHE A 26 15.96 -11.01 12.92
C PHE A 26 16.14 -9.88 11.90
N PHE A 27 15.29 -8.89 11.95
CA PHE A 27 15.49 -7.61 11.23
C PHE A 27 14.72 -6.48 11.93
N GLU A 28 15.21 -5.26 11.78
CA GLU A 28 14.45 -4.07 12.17
C GLU A 28 13.50 -3.73 11.02
N SER A 29 12.22 -3.91 11.25
CA SER A 29 11.18 -3.60 10.25
C SER A 29 10.94 -2.10 10.11
N TYR A 30 11.16 -1.34 11.19
CA TYR A 30 11.11 0.11 11.22
C TYR A 30 12.07 0.65 12.27
N SER A 31 12.77 1.71 11.94
CA SER A 31 13.56 2.52 12.86
C SER A 31 13.51 3.96 12.37
N LYS A 32 12.95 4.87 13.18
CA LYS A 32 12.80 6.29 12.80
C LYS A 32 14.14 6.89 12.35
N THR A 33 15.21 6.63 13.10
CA THR A 33 16.55 7.14 12.76
C THR A 33 17.02 6.63 11.40
N LYS A 34 16.93 5.29 11.15
CA LYS A 34 17.36 4.71 9.88
C LYS A 34 16.53 5.17 8.69
N PHE A 35 15.22 5.37 8.87
CA PHE A 35 14.36 5.94 7.84
C PHE A 35 14.73 7.39 7.54
N LYS A 36 15.01 8.18 8.58
CA LYS A 36 15.49 9.56 8.41
C LYS A 36 16.83 9.62 7.66
N ASP A 37 17.77 8.74 7.96
CA ASP A 37 19.06 8.63 7.26
C ASP A 37 18.88 8.27 5.78
N LEU A 38 17.76 7.62 5.42
CA LEU A 38 17.36 7.32 4.04
C LEU A 38 16.52 8.44 3.39
N GLY A 39 16.34 9.57 4.06
CA GLY A 39 15.56 10.71 3.58
C GLY A 39 14.06 10.62 3.87
N ILE A 40 13.60 9.63 4.66
CA ILE A 40 12.20 9.44 5.02
C ILE A 40 12.00 9.92 6.48
N ASP A 41 11.66 11.19 6.65
CA ASP A 41 11.42 11.80 7.98
C ASP A 41 9.90 11.90 8.25
N ILE A 42 9.30 10.77 8.63
CA ILE A 42 7.86 10.62 8.85
C ILE A 42 7.61 10.13 10.28
N ASP A 43 6.66 10.75 10.97
CA ASP A 43 6.18 10.32 12.29
C ASP A 43 4.93 9.42 12.12
N PHE A 44 5.08 8.12 12.28
CA PHE A 44 3.95 7.20 12.28
C PHE A 44 3.26 7.18 13.63
N VAL A 45 1.93 7.32 13.63
CA VAL A 45 1.09 7.48 14.83
C VAL A 45 0.05 6.38 15.01
N GLN A 46 -0.14 5.51 13.99
CA GLN A 46 -1.14 4.44 14.02
C GLN A 46 -0.62 3.21 13.30
N ASP A 47 -0.83 2.03 13.90
CA ASP A 47 -0.61 0.72 13.27
C ASP A 47 -1.94 0.04 13.00
N ASN A 48 -2.07 -0.54 11.81
CA ASN A 48 -3.22 -1.34 11.41
C ASN A 48 -2.76 -2.75 11.00
N GLN A 49 -3.58 -3.75 11.28
CA GLN A 49 -3.36 -5.12 10.83
C GLN A 49 -4.65 -5.70 10.28
N SER A 50 -4.55 -6.43 9.17
CA SER A 50 -5.65 -7.19 8.59
C SER A 50 -5.22 -8.62 8.30
N PHE A 51 -6.17 -9.54 8.42
CA PHE A 51 -6.06 -10.92 7.94
C PHE A 51 -7.05 -11.13 6.80
N SER A 52 -6.63 -11.84 5.77
CA SER A 52 -7.44 -12.07 4.57
C SER A 52 -7.13 -13.42 3.94
N LYS A 53 -8.14 -14.01 3.28
CA LYS A 53 -8.01 -15.26 2.52
C LYS A 53 -7.64 -14.96 1.07
N LYS A 54 -7.15 -15.96 0.37
CA LYS A 54 -6.87 -15.92 -1.07
C LYS A 54 -8.02 -15.32 -1.87
N GLY A 55 -7.70 -14.50 -2.84
CA GLY A 55 -8.66 -13.80 -3.67
C GLY A 55 -9.26 -12.54 -3.04
N THR A 56 -8.99 -12.24 -1.75
CA THR A 56 -9.44 -10.99 -1.16
C THR A 56 -8.72 -9.82 -1.82
N LEU A 57 -9.50 -8.83 -2.27
CA LEU A 57 -9.02 -7.53 -2.75
C LEU A 57 -9.57 -6.44 -1.85
N ARG A 58 -8.70 -5.54 -1.39
CA ARG A 58 -9.04 -4.38 -0.56
C ARG A 58 -8.50 -3.13 -1.22
N GLY A 59 -9.36 -2.15 -1.44
CA GLY A 59 -8.95 -0.87 -2.03
C GLY A 59 -9.77 -0.51 -3.27
N LEU A 60 -9.32 0.50 -3.94
CA LEU A 60 -8.22 1.44 -3.64
C LEU A 60 -8.70 2.55 -2.70
N HIS A 61 -8.01 2.77 -1.58
CA HIS A 61 -8.44 3.71 -0.55
C HIS A 61 -7.43 4.83 -0.32
N TYR A 62 -7.92 6.03 -0.02
CA TYR A 62 -7.14 7.18 0.44
C TYR A 62 -7.91 8.00 1.48
N GLN A 63 -7.25 8.93 2.12
CA GLN A 63 -7.88 10.00 2.87
C GLN A 63 -7.46 11.35 2.29
N ASN A 64 -8.42 12.26 2.13
CA ASN A 64 -8.18 13.63 1.69
C ASN A 64 -7.54 14.47 2.81
N PRO A 65 -6.81 15.55 2.46
CA PRO A 65 -6.38 16.54 3.44
C PRO A 65 -7.56 17.08 4.29
N PRO A 66 -7.35 17.43 5.57
CA PRO A 66 -6.06 17.46 6.27
C PRO A 66 -5.64 16.12 6.89
N PHE A 67 -6.36 15.03 6.64
CA PHE A 67 -6.12 13.68 7.21
C PHE A 67 -5.48 12.72 6.21
N ALA A 68 -4.84 13.24 5.17
CA ALA A 68 -4.12 12.42 4.20
C ALA A 68 -3.07 11.55 4.89
N GLN A 69 -2.95 10.27 4.47
CA GLN A 69 -2.08 9.30 5.13
C GLN A 69 -0.94 8.84 4.23
N THR A 70 0.28 8.90 4.76
CA THR A 70 1.39 8.07 4.28
C THR A 70 1.28 6.70 4.95
N LYS A 71 1.49 5.64 4.18
CA LYS A 71 1.44 4.27 4.69
C LYS A 71 2.77 3.56 4.46
N LEU A 72 3.25 2.82 5.47
CA LEU A 72 4.36 1.87 5.33
C LEU A 72 3.79 0.47 5.47
N VAL A 73 3.66 -0.23 4.35
CA VAL A 73 2.96 -1.51 4.23
C VAL A 73 3.94 -2.67 4.24
N ARG A 74 3.64 -3.73 4.99
CA ARG A 74 4.40 -4.98 5.00
C ARG A 74 3.51 -6.18 5.22
N VAL A 75 3.98 -7.35 4.80
CA VAL A 75 3.33 -8.64 5.03
C VAL A 75 3.99 -9.36 6.21
N LEU A 76 3.18 -9.87 7.14
CA LEU A 76 3.62 -10.67 8.27
C LEU A 76 3.53 -12.17 7.97
N GLU A 77 2.54 -12.56 7.16
CA GLU A 77 2.27 -13.92 6.72
C GLU A 77 1.68 -13.90 5.31
N GLY A 78 2.10 -14.85 4.46
CA GLY A 78 1.59 -14.99 3.10
C GLY A 78 2.19 -13.99 2.11
N GLU A 79 1.44 -13.72 1.05
CA GLU A 79 1.86 -12.91 -0.11
C GLU A 79 0.69 -12.09 -0.66
N ILE A 80 1.00 -10.86 -1.06
CA ILE A 80 0.05 -9.93 -1.71
C ILE A 80 0.68 -9.27 -2.92
N ILE A 81 -0.14 -8.86 -3.89
CA ILE A 81 0.21 -7.79 -4.82
C ILE A 81 -0.27 -6.48 -4.19
N ASP A 82 0.66 -5.64 -3.80
CA ASP A 82 0.40 -4.33 -3.20
C ASP A 82 0.44 -3.26 -4.27
N VAL A 83 -0.58 -2.38 -4.32
CA VAL A 83 -0.81 -1.44 -5.41
C VAL A 83 -0.98 -0.03 -4.90
N ALA A 84 -0.28 0.91 -5.51
CA ALA A 84 -0.44 2.34 -5.29
C ALA A 84 -0.73 3.07 -6.61
N VAL A 85 -1.68 4.01 -6.60
CA VAL A 85 -2.07 4.84 -7.73
C VAL A 85 -1.84 6.31 -7.40
N ASP A 86 -1.08 7.02 -8.20
CA ASP A 86 -0.79 8.45 -8.02
C ASP A 86 -2.03 9.31 -8.32
N LEU A 87 -2.53 10.03 -7.31
CA LEU A 87 -3.68 10.95 -7.42
C LEU A 87 -3.30 12.43 -7.38
N ARG A 88 -2.01 12.73 -7.34
CA ARG A 88 -1.51 14.12 -7.30
C ARG A 88 -1.66 14.74 -8.68
N LYS A 89 -2.59 15.71 -8.81
CA LYS A 89 -2.99 16.31 -10.10
C LYS A 89 -1.83 16.95 -10.87
N ASP A 90 -0.88 17.53 -10.15
CA ASP A 90 0.30 18.19 -10.75
C ASP A 90 1.46 17.20 -10.99
N SER A 91 1.28 15.91 -10.69
CA SER A 91 2.29 14.88 -10.92
C SER A 91 2.34 14.46 -12.39
N PRO A 92 3.53 14.31 -13.00
CA PRO A 92 3.67 13.74 -14.34
C PRO A 92 3.21 12.27 -14.43
N THR A 93 2.99 11.64 -13.27
CA THR A 93 2.52 10.26 -13.15
C THR A 93 1.09 10.15 -12.59
N TYR A 94 0.31 11.25 -12.65
CA TYR A 94 -1.11 11.20 -12.28
C TYR A 94 -1.85 10.07 -13.00
N GLY A 95 -2.62 9.27 -12.24
CA GLY A 95 -3.35 8.11 -12.75
C GLY A 95 -2.48 6.90 -13.09
N LYS A 96 -1.16 6.95 -12.87
CA LYS A 96 -0.31 5.76 -13.04
C LYS A 96 -0.33 4.90 -11.79
N SER A 97 -0.34 3.59 -12.00
CA SER A 97 -0.28 2.58 -10.94
C SER A 97 1.11 1.93 -10.87
N PHE A 98 1.49 1.53 -9.67
CA PHE A 98 2.64 0.68 -9.41
C PHE A 98 2.20 -0.51 -8.57
N SER A 99 2.57 -1.71 -9.02
CA SER A 99 2.27 -2.96 -8.33
C SER A 99 3.57 -3.65 -7.92
N VAL A 100 3.59 -4.24 -6.72
CA VAL A 100 4.76 -4.96 -6.20
C VAL A 100 4.32 -6.17 -5.37
N LEU A 101 5.05 -7.29 -5.53
CA LEU A 101 4.90 -8.45 -4.65
C LEU A 101 5.53 -8.14 -3.29
N LEU A 102 4.71 -8.13 -2.24
CA LEU A 102 5.14 -8.13 -0.85
C LEU A 102 4.83 -9.49 -0.21
N SER A 103 5.76 -10.03 0.55
CA SER A 103 5.57 -11.31 1.23
C SER A 103 6.28 -11.37 2.58
N ALA A 104 5.83 -12.29 3.44
CA ALA A 104 6.52 -12.62 4.67
C ALA A 104 7.94 -13.16 4.41
N GLU A 105 8.21 -13.72 3.21
CA GLU A 105 9.51 -14.24 2.85
C GLU A 105 10.46 -13.15 2.33
N ASN A 106 10.00 -12.29 1.39
CA ASN A 106 10.87 -11.25 0.82
C ASN A 106 11.07 -10.06 1.78
N LYS A 107 10.21 -9.89 2.79
CA LYS A 107 10.25 -8.86 3.84
C LYS A 107 10.27 -7.42 3.33
N LYS A 108 10.01 -7.25 2.03
CA LYS A 108 9.89 -5.92 1.41
C LYS A 108 8.71 -5.17 2.02
N GLN A 109 8.82 -3.85 1.99
CA GLN A 109 7.77 -2.94 2.42
C GLN A 109 7.55 -1.89 1.32
N LEU A 110 6.32 -1.42 1.16
CA LEU A 110 6.01 -0.31 0.28
C LEU A 110 5.71 0.93 1.10
N LEU A 111 6.48 2.01 0.88
CA LEU A 111 6.14 3.33 1.40
C LEU A 111 5.25 4.03 0.38
N VAL A 112 3.99 4.20 0.72
CA VAL A 112 2.97 4.88 -0.09
C VAL A 112 2.76 6.28 0.48
N PRO A 113 3.20 7.36 -0.21
CA PRO A 113 3.06 8.72 0.29
C PRO A 113 1.60 9.20 0.34
N GLN A 114 1.38 10.36 0.96
CA GLN A 114 0.12 11.09 0.81
C GLN A 114 -0.11 11.43 -0.67
N GLY A 115 -1.37 11.45 -1.10
CA GLY A 115 -1.72 11.71 -2.50
C GLY A 115 -1.78 10.45 -3.37
N PHE A 116 -1.80 9.27 -2.74
CA PHE A 116 -1.97 8.00 -3.44
C PHE A 116 -3.23 7.27 -2.97
N ALA A 117 -3.90 6.59 -3.89
CA ALA A 117 -4.83 5.52 -3.55
C ALA A 117 -4.06 4.21 -3.40
N HIS A 118 -4.40 3.43 -2.38
CA HIS A 118 -3.70 2.20 -2.01
C HIS A 118 -4.66 1.03 -1.86
N GLY A 119 -4.22 -0.13 -2.31
CA GLY A 119 -4.96 -1.39 -2.17
C GLY A 119 -4.04 -2.59 -2.37
N PHE A 120 -4.57 -3.79 -2.11
CA PHE A 120 -3.84 -5.03 -2.36
C PHE A 120 -4.78 -6.20 -2.68
N SER A 121 -4.24 -7.20 -3.37
CA SER A 121 -4.85 -8.51 -3.57
C SER A 121 -4.04 -9.61 -2.88
N VAL A 122 -4.73 -10.61 -2.32
CA VAL A 122 -4.09 -11.77 -1.64
C VAL A 122 -3.94 -12.91 -2.64
N ILE A 123 -2.69 -13.34 -2.88
CA ILE A 123 -2.36 -14.41 -3.83
C ILE A 123 -1.98 -15.73 -3.17
N SER A 124 -1.52 -15.73 -1.91
CA SER A 124 -1.36 -16.93 -1.08
C SER A 124 -2.69 -17.38 -0.48
N GLU A 125 -2.74 -18.57 0.14
CA GLU A 125 -3.96 -19.09 0.80
C GLU A 125 -4.51 -18.14 1.86
N THR A 126 -3.62 -17.49 2.60
CA THR A 126 -3.93 -16.43 3.57
C THR A 126 -2.85 -15.37 3.55
N ALA A 127 -3.16 -14.16 3.99
CA ALA A 127 -2.17 -13.12 4.25
C ALA A 127 -2.55 -12.28 5.47
N SER A 128 -1.53 -11.99 6.30
CA SER A 128 -1.57 -10.99 7.38
C SER A 128 -0.77 -9.78 6.95
N VAL A 129 -1.45 -8.66 6.76
CA VAL A 129 -0.86 -7.40 6.31
C VAL A 129 -0.88 -6.40 7.45
N MET A 130 0.25 -5.76 7.71
CA MET A 130 0.39 -4.67 8.67
C MET A 130 0.85 -3.40 7.95
N TYR A 131 0.31 -2.26 8.36
CA TYR A 131 0.79 -0.97 7.86
C TYR A 131 0.74 0.12 8.92
N LYS A 132 1.77 0.98 8.90
CA LYS A 132 1.85 2.18 9.72
C LYS A 132 1.26 3.35 8.96
N CYS A 133 0.61 4.28 9.68
CA CYS A 133 0.08 5.53 9.14
C CYS A 133 0.66 6.73 9.91
N ASP A 134 0.94 7.83 9.19
CA ASP A 134 1.40 9.10 9.75
C ASP A 134 0.25 10.00 10.23
N GLN A 135 -1.00 9.61 9.98
CA GLN A 135 -2.20 10.34 10.39
C GLN A 135 -3.28 9.36 10.88
N PHE A 136 -4.16 9.83 11.79
CA PHE A 136 -5.26 9.02 12.29
C PHE A 136 -6.34 8.81 11.23
N TYR A 137 -7.09 7.70 11.38
CA TYR A 137 -8.24 7.45 10.54
C TYR A 137 -9.33 8.52 10.76
N ASN A 138 -9.82 9.07 9.65
CA ASN A 138 -10.94 10.01 9.63
C ASN A 138 -11.95 9.61 8.56
N LYS A 139 -13.13 9.16 9.00
CA LYS A 139 -14.19 8.70 8.10
C LYS A 139 -14.68 9.77 7.11
N ALA A 140 -14.71 11.03 7.53
CA ALA A 140 -15.19 12.12 6.67
C ALA A 140 -14.21 12.48 5.55
N SER A 141 -12.93 12.14 5.72
CA SER A 141 -11.87 12.37 4.72
C SER A 141 -11.64 11.16 3.81
N GLU A 142 -12.34 10.04 4.06
CA GLU A 142 -12.13 8.81 3.31
C GLU A 142 -12.63 8.96 1.87
N GLY A 143 -11.83 8.45 0.94
CA GLY A 143 -12.18 8.31 -0.46
C GLY A 143 -11.63 7.00 -1.02
N GLY A 144 -12.02 6.70 -2.24
CA GLY A 144 -11.53 5.51 -2.93
C GLY A 144 -11.77 5.56 -4.42
N ILE A 145 -11.12 4.62 -5.11
CA ILE A 145 -11.26 4.37 -6.54
C ILE A 145 -11.59 2.90 -6.74
N LYS A 146 -12.45 2.62 -7.68
CA LYS A 146 -12.84 1.26 -8.00
C LYS A 146 -11.65 0.47 -8.54
N PHE A 147 -11.46 -0.72 -8.00
CA PHE A 147 -10.30 -1.58 -8.25
C PHE A 147 -10.19 -2.06 -9.70
N ASP A 148 -11.30 -2.15 -10.43
CA ASP A 148 -11.43 -2.59 -11.82
C ASP A 148 -11.56 -1.43 -12.81
N ASP A 149 -11.13 -0.22 -12.43
CA ASP A 149 -11.11 0.94 -13.34
C ASP A 149 -10.21 0.64 -14.54
N PRO A 150 -10.79 0.56 -15.77
CA PRO A 150 -10.03 0.16 -16.95
C PRO A 150 -8.94 1.15 -17.35
N SER A 151 -9.06 2.42 -16.94
CA SER A 151 -8.06 3.46 -17.24
C SER A 151 -6.75 3.27 -16.45
N LEU A 152 -6.80 2.56 -15.32
CA LEU A 152 -5.64 2.32 -14.46
C LEU A 152 -4.83 1.09 -14.88
N ASN A 153 -5.44 0.14 -15.62
CA ASN A 153 -4.81 -1.08 -16.13
C ASN A 153 -3.95 -1.81 -15.07
N ILE A 154 -4.52 -2.01 -13.88
CA ILE A 154 -3.80 -2.62 -12.74
C ILE A 154 -3.72 -4.14 -12.91
N ASP A 155 -2.50 -4.67 -12.80
CA ASP A 155 -2.30 -6.11 -12.63
C ASP A 155 -2.40 -6.47 -11.14
N TRP A 156 -3.47 -7.14 -10.78
CA TRP A 156 -3.74 -7.62 -9.43
C TRP A 156 -3.15 -9.00 -9.14
N GLY A 157 -2.48 -9.64 -10.13
CA GLY A 157 -1.92 -10.98 -9.99
C GLY A 157 -2.96 -12.10 -9.88
N MET A 158 -4.24 -11.81 -10.21
CA MET A 158 -5.36 -12.75 -10.12
C MET A 158 -6.47 -12.41 -11.12
N ASP A 159 -7.36 -13.38 -11.40
CA ASP A 159 -8.58 -13.10 -12.17
C ASP A 159 -9.57 -12.32 -11.28
N LEU A 160 -9.94 -11.12 -11.71
CA LEU A 160 -10.88 -10.27 -10.98
C LEU A 160 -12.29 -10.87 -10.85
N LYS A 161 -12.65 -11.86 -11.67
CA LYS A 161 -13.92 -12.58 -11.54
C LYS A 161 -13.99 -13.44 -10.27
N GLU A 162 -12.83 -13.82 -9.73
CA GLU A 162 -12.70 -14.59 -8.50
C GLU A 162 -12.43 -13.72 -7.27
N ALA A 163 -12.37 -12.39 -7.45
CA ALA A 163 -12.06 -11.46 -6.38
C ALA A 163 -13.15 -11.42 -5.31
N ILE A 164 -12.73 -11.53 -4.04
CA ILE A 164 -13.57 -11.31 -2.87
C ILE A 164 -13.42 -9.84 -2.46
N VAL A 165 -14.42 -9.04 -2.77
CA VAL A 165 -14.40 -7.58 -2.59
C VAL A 165 -15.55 -7.17 -1.68
N SER A 166 -15.31 -6.21 -0.77
CA SER A 166 -16.37 -5.68 0.10
C SER A 166 -17.43 -4.92 -0.70
N GLU A 167 -18.67 -4.90 -0.21
CA GLU A 167 -19.77 -4.12 -0.83
C GLU A 167 -19.37 -2.64 -1.01
N LYS A 168 -18.66 -2.09 -0.04
CA LYS A 168 -18.15 -0.71 -0.08
C LYS A 168 -17.19 -0.50 -1.25
N ASP A 169 -16.25 -1.41 -1.46
CA ASP A 169 -15.24 -1.27 -2.51
C ASP A 169 -15.80 -1.51 -3.91
N GLN A 170 -16.89 -2.30 -4.03
CA GLN A 170 -17.59 -2.53 -5.29
C GLN A 170 -18.28 -1.29 -5.86
N ILE A 171 -18.69 -0.35 -5.00
CA ILE A 171 -19.44 0.86 -5.37
C ILE A 171 -18.58 2.11 -5.46
N LEU A 172 -17.26 1.99 -5.27
CA LEU A 172 -16.34 3.11 -5.42
C LEU A 172 -16.39 3.69 -6.85
N PRO A 173 -16.19 5.01 -7.03
CA PRO A 173 -16.16 5.63 -8.36
C PRO A 173 -14.89 5.26 -9.13
N PHE A 174 -14.90 5.43 -10.43
CA PHE A 174 -13.70 5.46 -11.25
C PHE A 174 -12.88 6.73 -10.99
N ILE A 175 -11.59 6.72 -11.35
CA ILE A 175 -10.66 7.83 -11.07
C ILE A 175 -11.18 9.17 -11.60
N GLU A 176 -11.82 9.21 -12.74
CA GLU A 176 -12.39 10.44 -13.35
C GLU A 176 -13.48 11.09 -12.50
N ASN A 177 -14.17 10.30 -11.65
CA ASN A 177 -15.27 10.74 -10.80
C ASN A 177 -14.92 10.69 -9.30
N CYS A 178 -13.68 10.42 -8.95
CA CYS A 178 -13.26 10.36 -7.56
C CYS A 178 -13.18 11.77 -6.94
N ASN A 179 -13.37 11.84 -5.63
CA ASN A 179 -13.37 13.09 -4.86
C ASN A 179 -11.98 13.46 -4.31
N SER A 180 -10.91 13.05 -4.99
CA SER A 180 -9.54 13.37 -4.59
C SER A 180 -9.28 14.87 -4.61
N LEU A 181 -8.63 15.36 -3.52
CA LEU A 181 -8.24 16.76 -3.32
C LEU A 181 -6.72 16.98 -3.46
N PHE A 182 -5.98 16.04 -4.05
CA PHE A 182 -4.53 16.10 -4.26
C PHE A 182 -4.15 16.75 -5.56
#